data_1914e17794bcc2ed8ff914cdaf0e1498
#
_entry.id   1914e17794bcc2ed8ff914cdaf0e1498
#
_cell.length_a   1.000
_cell.length_b   1.000
_cell.length_c   1.000
_cell.angle_alpha   90.00
_cell.angle_beta   90.00
_cell.angle_gamma   90.00
#
_symmetry.space_group_name_H-M   'P 1'
#
loop_
_entity.id
_entity.type
_entity.pdbx_description
1 polymer ?
#
loop_
_entity_poly.entity_id
_entity_poly.type
_entity_poly.pdbx_seq_one_letter_code
_entity_poly.pdbx_strand_id
1 'polypeptide(L)'
;MKMNYVHHVGLICSDLDRSIYFYHDILGFKFQNEPTGWFEGPELEKGVGVPGAKLRQVSLWVDKTTTFELIEYADRADTNGKPVPNNHLGAAHVCFNVDDIRATKAELESKGVKFYTDVNVVDSGPLAGWRWCYFSDPDGLALELIQWDYYDKELHEAASQEYLKNRPALSTLKPLFPK
;
A
#
# COMPACT_ATOMS: atom_id res chain seq x y z
N MET A 1 7.51 23.10 6.17
CA MET A 1 6.70 22.04 6.80
C MET A 1 7.55 20.76 6.81
N LYS A 2 7.60 20.04 7.90
CA LYS A 2 8.37 18.80 8.05
C LYS A 2 7.43 17.66 8.43
N MET A 3 7.37 16.63 7.62
CA MET A 3 6.74 15.34 7.96
C MET A 3 7.82 14.44 8.55
N ASN A 4 7.53 13.75 9.66
CA ASN A 4 8.53 12.93 10.34
C ASN A 4 8.62 11.51 9.73
N TYR A 5 7.48 10.83 9.57
CA TYR A 5 7.38 9.48 9.00
C TYR A 5 5.93 9.18 8.59
N VAL A 6 5.72 8.10 7.85
CA VAL A 6 4.38 7.59 7.58
C VAL A 6 3.88 6.85 8.82
N HIS A 7 2.87 7.39 9.49
CA HIS A 7 2.30 6.79 10.71
C HIS A 7 1.47 5.54 10.37
N HIS A 8 0.52 5.68 9.45
CA HIS A 8 -0.29 4.56 9.00
C HIS A 8 -0.68 4.71 7.52
N VAL A 9 -1.08 3.58 6.96
CA VAL A 9 -1.78 3.50 5.67
C VAL A 9 -3.15 2.91 5.96
N GLY A 10 -4.22 3.68 5.69
CA GLY A 10 -5.59 3.20 5.81
C GLY A 10 -5.97 2.34 4.61
N LEU A 11 -6.44 1.13 4.85
CA LEU A 11 -6.89 0.18 3.84
C LEU A 11 -8.35 -0.17 4.08
N ILE A 12 -9.19 0.11 3.08
CA ILE A 12 -10.60 -0.26 3.14
C ILE A 12 -10.72 -1.73 2.76
N CYS A 13 -11.36 -2.52 3.63
CA CYS A 13 -11.59 -3.93 3.40
C CYS A 13 -13.09 -4.26 3.37
N SER A 14 -13.43 -5.33 2.68
CA SER A 14 -14.81 -5.79 2.58
C SER A 14 -15.26 -6.66 3.76
N ASP A 15 -14.28 -7.22 4.48
CA ASP A 15 -14.47 -8.08 5.64
C ASP A 15 -13.22 -7.96 6.52
N LEU A 16 -13.38 -7.38 7.69
CA LEU A 16 -12.26 -7.08 8.60
C LEU A 16 -11.60 -8.36 9.10
N ASP A 17 -12.37 -9.40 9.44
CA ASP A 17 -11.83 -10.64 9.99
C ASP A 17 -11.01 -11.41 8.94
N ARG A 18 -11.47 -11.42 7.67
CA ARG A 18 -10.73 -11.97 6.54
C ARG A 18 -9.43 -11.20 6.28
N SER A 19 -9.47 -9.89 6.38
CA SER A 19 -8.29 -9.05 6.17
C SER A 19 -7.30 -9.21 7.32
N ILE A 20 -7.76 -9.33 8.56
CA ILE A 20 -6.91 -9.66 9.72
C ILE A 20 -6.19 -10.99 9.47
N TYR A 21 -6.90 -12.04 9.06
CA TYR A 21 -6.28 -13.33 8.76
C TYR A 21 -5.17 -13.19 7.71
N PHE A 22 -5.41 -12.43 6.64
CA PHE A 22 -4.42 -12.22 5.60
C PHE A 22 -3.19 -11.44 6.11
N TYR A 23 -3.40 -10.28 6.72
CA TYR A 23 -2.29 -9.41 7.13
C TYR A 23 -1.58 -9.92 8.39
N HIS A 24 -2.28 -10.51 9.33
CA HIS A 24 -1.69 -11.03 10.56
C HIS A 24 -1.16 -12.46 10.39
N ASP A 25 -2.00 -13.41 9.95
CA ASP A 25 -1.62 -14.83 9.96
C ASP A 25 -0.78 -15.22 8.74
N ILE A 26 -1.05 -14.65 7.56
CA ILE A 26 -0.30 -14.95 6.33
C ILE A 26 0.94 -14.07 6.23
N LEU A 27 0.80 -12.73 6.33
CA LEU A 27 1.94 -11.80 6.17
C LEU A 27 2.75 -11.60 7.46
N GLY A 28 2.22 -11.98 8.62
CA GLY A 28 2.93 -11.96 9.90
C GLY A 28 2.92 -10.62 10.63
N PHE A 29 2.08 -9.66 10.24
CA PHE A 29 1.97 -8.36 10.92
C PHE A 29 1.44 -8.52 12.34
N LYS A 30 1.81 -7.62 13.25
CA LYS A 30 1.45 -7.72 14.67
C LYS A 30 0.39 -6.69 15.05
N PHE A 31 -0.55 -7.07 15.90
CA PHE A 31 -1.55 -6.15 16.41
C PHE A 31 -0.90 -4.96 17.14
N GLN A 32 -1.34 -3.75 16.79
CA GLN A 32 -1.12 -2.55 17.58
C GLN A 32 -2.22 -2.39 18.63
N ASN A 33 -3.45 -2.71 18.26
CA ASN A 33 -4.64 -2.66 19.12
C ASN A 33 -5.58 -3.82 18.78
N GLU A 34 -6.51 -4.09 19.66
CA GLU A 34 -7.60 -5.03 19.40
C GLU A 34 -8.57 -4.46 18.33
N PRO A 35 -9.23 -5.31 17.53
CA PRO A 35 -10.28 -4.87 16.62
C PRO A 35 -11.39 -4.15 17.40
N THR A 36 -11.87 -3.03 16.86
CA THR A 36 -13.00 -2.31 17.43
C THR A 36 -14.31 -3.03 17.13
N GLY A 37 -15.33 -2.79 17.96
CA GLY A 37 -16.71 -2.99 17.53
C GLY A 37 -17.12 -1.94 16.50
N TRP A 38 -18.35 -2.08 15.97
CA TRP A 38 -18.94 -1.06 15.10
C TRP A 38 -19.18 0.23 15.87
N PHE A 39 -18.79 1.35 15.27
CA PHE A 39 -19.07 2.68 15.81
C PHE A 39 -19.50 3.64 14.69
N GLU A 40 -20.28 4.65 15.06
CA GLU A 40 -20.93 5.62 14.19
C GLU A 40 -21.16 6.94 14.95
N GLY A 41 -21.48 8.00 14.24
CA GLY A 41 -21.88 9.26 14.83
C GLY A 41 -21.40 10.49 14.05
N PRO A 42 -21.94 11.68 14.36
CA PRO A 42 -21.70 12.91 13.59
C PRO A 42 -20.23 13.32 13.50
N GLU A 43 -19.45 13.08 14.53
CA GLU A 43 -18.02 13.43 14.53
C GLU A 43 -17.23 12.50 13.60
N LEU A 44 -17.60 11.20 13.56
CA LEU A 44 -17.01 10.27 12.62
C LEU A 44 -17.33 10.66 11.17
N GLU A 45 -18.63 10.85 10.87
CA GLU A 45 -19.07 11.25 9.51
C GLU A 45 -18.34 12.49 9.02
N LYS A 46 -18.24 13.50 9.86
CA LYS A 46 -17.52 14.73 9.57
C LYS A 46 -16.01 14.50 9.39
N GLY A 47 -15.41 13.66 10.25
CA GLY A 47 -13.97 13.37 10.23
C GLY A 47 -13.54 12.61 8.99
N VAL A 48 -14.30 11.60 8.57
CA VAL A 48 -13.99 10.78 7.39
C VAL A 48 -14.61 11.33 6.10
N GLY A 49 -15.48 12.34 6.19
CA GLY A 49 -16.13 12.95 5.03
C GLY A 49 -17.21 12.06 4.37
N VAL A 50 -17.75 11.08 5.08
CA VAL A 50 -18.74 10.12 4.59
C VAL A 50 -20.01 10.24 5.43
N PRO A 51 -21.11 10.81 4.88
CA PRO A 51 -22.39 10.88 5.60
C PRO A 51 -22.91 9.49 5.96
N GLY A 52 -23.37 9.31 7.21
CA GLY A 52 -23.86 8.03 7.70
C GLY A 52 -22.77 6.98 7.95
N ALA A 53 -21.51 7.40 8.01
CA ALA A 53 -20.40 6.48 8.22
C ALA A 53 -20.61 5.64 9.50
N LYS A 54 -20.52 4.31 9.31
CA LYS A 54 -20.46 3.32 10.38
C LYS A 54 -19.36 2.35 10.02
N LEU A 55 -18.37 2.20 10.89
CA LEU A 55 -17.20 1.39 10.59
C LEU A 55 -16.68 0.63 11.81
N ARG A 56 -15.82 -0.35 11.55
CA ARG A 56 -14.96 -1.01 12.53
C ARG A 56 -13.55 -1.09 11.98
N GLN A 57 -12.55 -1.15 12.84
CA GLN A 57 -11.15 -1.12 12.41
C GLN A 57 -10.21 -1.86 13.34
N VAL A 58 -8.99 -2.09 12.84
CA VAL A 58 -7.84 -2.57 13.60
C VAL A 58 -6.57 -2.02 13.00
N SER A 59 -5.55 -1.77 13.81
CA SER A 59 -4.22 -1.41 13.35
C SER A 59 -3.22 -2.54 13.56
N LEU A 60 -2.43 -2.83 12.53
CA LEU A 60 -1.40 -3.85 12.53
C LEU A 60 -0.03 -3.22 12.23
N TRP A 61 0.98 -3.51 13.04
CA TRP A 61 2.36 -3.06 12.78
C TRP A 61 2.94 -3.75 11.55
N VAL A 62 3.33 -2.95 10.55
CA VAL A 62 4.10 -3.37 9.38
C VAL A 62 5.58 -3.38 9.71
N ASP A 63 6.03 -2.32 10.36
CA ASP A 63 7.39 -2.15 10.87
C ASP A 63 7.38 -1.42 12.23
N LYS A 64 8.51 -0.88 12.66
CA LYS A 64 8.66 -0.20 13.96
C LYS A 64 7.91 1.14 14.07
N THR A 65 7.47 1.70 12.96
CA THR A 65 6.93 3.08 12.88
C THR A 65 5.61 3.16 12.14
N THR A 66 5.33 2.23 11.24
CA THR A 66 4.21 2.29 10.32
C THR A 66 3.23 1.16 10.60
N THR A 67 1.95 1.51 10.64
CA THR A 67 0.87 0.52 10.73
C THR A 67 0.01 0.49 9.48
N PHE A 68 -0.65 -0.64 9.24
CA PHE A 68 -1.85 -0.70 8.42
C PHE A 68 -3.06 -0.56 9.33
N GLU A 69 -3.93 0.39 8.99
CA GLU A 69 -5.24 0.54 9.59
C GLU A 69 -6.26 -0.10 8.65
N LEU A 70 -6.69 -1.31 8.99
CA LEU A 70 -7.73 -2.02 8.25
C LEU A 70 -9.09 -1.48 8.68
N ILE A 71 -9.88 -1.00 7.73
CA ILE A 71 -11.16 -0.34 8.00
C ILE A 71 -12.26 -1.01 7.18
N GLU A 72 -13.28 -1.50 7.88
CA GLU A 72 -14.50 -1.99 7.24
C GLU A 72 -15.65 -1.00 7.49
N TYR A 73 -16.25 -0.52 6.41
CA TYR A 73 -17.46 0.26 6.46
C TYR A 73 -18.68 -0.65 6.34
N ALA A 74 -19.70 -0.43 7.15
CA ALA A 74 -20.95 -1.18 7.06
C ALA A 74 -21.67 -0.95 5.73
N ASP A 75 -21.51 0.26 5.18
CA ASP A 75 -22.12 0.67 3.90
C ASP A 75 -21.03 1.25 3.00
N ARG A 76 -20.45 0.41 2.16
CA ARG A 76 -19.38 0.82 1.25
C ARG A 76 -19.93 1.32 -0.07
N ALA A 77 -19.34 2.41 -0.57
CA ALA A 77 -19.62 2.96 -1.89
C ALA A 77 -18.75 2.32 -2.98
N ASP A 78 -18.54 1.02 -2.93
CA ASP A 78 -17.68 0.35 -3.91
C ASP A 78 -18.40 0.06 -5.24
N THR A 79 -17.60 -0.04 -6.28
CA THR A 79 -18.07 -0.34 -7.65
C THR A 79 -18.19 -1.85 -7.87
N ASN A 80 -19.08 -2.52 -7.14
CA ASN A 80 -19.36 -3.96 -7.27
C ASN A 80 -18.21 -4.91 -6.83
N GLY A 81 -17.40 -4.51 -5.86
CA GLY A 81 -16.33 -5.34 -5.29
C GLY A 81 -15.25 -5.74 -6.29
N LYS A 82 -15.06 -4.99 -7.36
CA LYS A 82 -13.97 -5.22 -8.29
C LYS A 82 -12.75 -4.41 -7.88
N PRO A 83 -11.56 -5.02 -7.88
CA PRO A 83 -10.32 -4.30 -7.65
C PRO A 83 -10.14 -3.16 -8.64
N VAL A 84 -9.57 -2.05 -8.18
CA VAL A 84 -9.16 -0.95 -9.05
C VAL A 84 -7.91 -1.38 -9.82
N PRO A 85 -7.92 -1.39 -11.17
CA PRO A 85 -6.73 -1.73 -11.95
C PRO A 85 -5.55 -0.80 -11.64
N ASN A 86 -4.32 -1.32 -11.62
CA ASN A 86 -3.12 -0.56 -11.27
C ASN A 86 -2.88 0.71 -12.10
N ASN A 87 -3.42 0.77 -13.31
CA ASN A 87 -3.33 1.94 -14.19
C ASN A 87 -4.50 2.93 -14.05
N HIS A 88 -5.36 2.75 -13.06
CA HIS A 88 -6.51 3.62 -12.81
C HIS A 88 -6.12 4.77 -11.88
N LEU A 89 -6.65 5.99 -12.13
CA LEU A 89 -6.47 7.11 -11.20
C LEU A 89 -7.10 6.76 -9.85
N GLY A 90 -6.33 6.92 -8.77
CA GLY A 90 -6.72 6.53 -7.43
C GLY A 90 -6.24 5.12 -7.04
N ALA A 91 -5.75 4.31 -7.99
CA ALA A 91 -5.05 3.08 -7.64
C ALA A 91 -3.79 3.40 -6.84
N ALA A 92 -3.52 2.56 -5.86
CA ALA A 92 -2.31 2.59 -5.05
C ALA A 92 -1.82 1.17 -4.84
N HIS A 93 -0.55 1.02 -4.55
CA HIS A 93 0.00 -0.24 -4.06
C HIS A 93 0.95 0.03 -2.90
N VAL A 94 1.20 -0.97 -2.10
CA VAL A 94 2.22 -0.93 -1.05
C VAL A 94 3.29 -1.96 -1.38
N CYS A 95 4.54 -1.51 -1.35
CA CYS A 95 5.70 -2.32 -1.65
C CYS A 95 6.46 -2.65 -0.37
N PHE A 96 6.76 -3.95 -0.17
CA PHE A 96 7.54 -4.45 0.95
C PHE A 96 8.92 -4.87 0.47
N ASN A 97 9.96 -4.32 1.11
CA ASN A 97 11.31 -4.80 0.87
C ASN A 97 11.55 -6.09 1.67
N VAL A 98 12.13 -7.09 1.02
CA VAL A 98 12.42 -8.40 1.63
C VAL A 98 13.87 -8.81 1.34
N ASP A 99 14.44 -9.63 2.22
CA ASP A 99 15.82 -10.09 2.09
C ASP A 99 16.00 -11.14 0.97
N ASP A 100 15.01 -12.00 0.77
CA ASP A 100 14.97 -13.00 -0.31
C ASP A 100 13.56 -13.06 -0.91
N ILE A 101 13.40 -12.42 -2.05
CA ILE A 101 12.10 -12.32 -2.72
C ILE A 101 11.60 -13.67 -3.25
N ARG A 102 12.50 -14.58 -3.64
CA ARG A 102 12.10 -15.89 -4.14
C ARG A 102 11.63 -16.80 -3.02
N ALA A 103 12.35 -16.80 -1.90
CA ALA A 103 11.94 -17.56 -0.71
C ALA A 103 10.64 -16.99 -0.13
N THR A 104 10.51 -15.67 -0.02
CA THR A 104 9.28 -15.00 0.47
C THR A 104 8.09 -15.31 -0.44
N LYS A 105 8.27 -15.20 -1.78
CA LYS A 105 7.22 -15.54 -2.74
C LYS A 105 6.78 -17.00 -2.57
N ALA A 106 7.72 -17.94 -2.52
CA ALA A 106 7.41 -19.37 -2.37
C ALA A 106 6.67 -19.67 -1.06
N GLU A 107 7.07 -19.03 0.05
CA GLU A 107 6.37 -19.15 1.33
C GLU A 107 4.92 -18.65 1.22
N LEU A 108 4.70 -17.48 0.65
CA LEU A 108 3.37 -16.90 0.49
C LEU A 108 2.50 -17.75 -0.45
N GLU A 109 3.06 -18.27 -1.55
CA GLU A 109 2.37 -19.20 -2.45
C GLU A 109 1.95 -20.49 -1.74
N SER A 110 2.79 -21.02 -0.84
CA SER A 110 2.44 -22.19 -0.03
C SER A 110 1.25 -21.95 0.91
N LYS A 111 1.02 -20.69 1.28
CA LYS A 111 -0.14 -20.23 2.07
C LYS A 111 -1.34 -19.83 1.20
N GLY A 112 -1.26 -20.02 -0.11
CA GLY A 112 -2.35 -19.77 -1.07
C GLY A 112 -2.39 -18.37 -1.66
N VAL A 113 -1.39 -17.51 -1.42
CA VAL A 113 -1.28 -16.18 -2.04
C VAL A 113 -0.98 -16.34 -3.52
N LYS A 114 -1.68 -15.57 -4.36
CA LYS A 114 -1.49 -15.59 -5.81
C LYS A 114 -0.73 -14.37 -6.27
N PHE A 115 0.37 -14.60 -6.97
CA PHE A 115 1.17 -13.57 -7.60
C PHE A 115 0.74 -13.34 -9.05
N TYR A 116 0.92 -12.12 -9.54
CA TYR A 116 0.58 -11.79 -10.94
C TYR A 116 1.56 -12.41 -11.93
N THR A 117 2.85 -12.45 -11.54
CA THR A 117 3.95 -13.01 -12.35
C THR A 117 4.98 -13.71 -11.46
N ASP A 118 5.95 -14.33 -12.10
CA ASP A 118 7.20 -14.68 -11.43
C ASP A 118 7.99 -13.43 -11.04
N VAL A 119 9.10 -13.62 -10.33
CA VAL A 119 9.99 -12.52 -9.94
C VAL A 119 10.62 -11.91 -11.18
N ASN A 120 10.33 -10.64 -11.41
CA ASN A 120 10.93 -9.83 -12.45
C ASN A 120 12.28 -9.29 -11.98
N VAL A 121 13.18 -9.05 -12.93
CA VAL A 121 14.48 -8.42 -12.69
C VAL A 121 14.59 -7.20 -13.58
N VAL A 122 15.06 -6.08 -13.02
CA VAL A 122 15.39 -4.89 -13.81
C VAL A 122 16.79 -5.07 -14.35
N ASP A 123 16.91 -5.14 -15.67
CA ASP A 123 18.17 -5.49 -16.40
C ASP A 123 19.04 -4.28 -16.71
N SER A 124 18.52 -3.07 -16.62
CA SER A 124 19.27 -1.85 -16.97
C SER A 124 18.73 -0.60 -16.27
N GLY A 125 19.49 0.48 -16.35
CA GLY A 125 19.15 1.77 -15.78
C GLY A 125 19.45 1.88 -14.27
N PRO A 126 19.00 2.96 -13.63
CA PRO A 126 19.33 3.24 -12.21
C PRO A 126 18.86 2.18 -11.21
N LEU A 127 17.89 1.35 -11.59
CA LEU A 127 17.32 0.29 -10.76
C LEU A 127 17.81 -1.11 -11.17
N ALA A 128 18.85 -1.20 -11.99
CA ALA A 128 19.37 -2.47 -12.47
C ALA A 128 19.72 -3.40 -11.30
N GLY A 129 19.29 -4.65 -11.42
CA GLY A 129 19.47 -5.67 -10.39
C GLY A 129 18.31 -5.76 -9.37
N TRP A 130 17.42 -4.78 -9.34
CA TRP A 130 16.24 -4.87 -8.49
C TRP A 130 15.34 -6.00 -8.97
N ARG A 131 14.74 -6.70 -8.00
CA ARG A 131 13.80 -7.80 -8.22
C ARG A 131 12.47 -7.41 -7.63
N TRP A 132 11.39 -7.68 -8.34
CA TRP A 132 10.05 -7.30 -7.91
C TRP A 132 8.98 -8.27 -8.41
N CYS A 133 7.89 -8.37 -7.67
CA CYS A 133 6.68 -9.06 -8.11
C CYS A 133 5.45 -8.54 -7.38
N TYR A 134 4.32 -8.54 -8.07
CA TYR A 134 3.04 -8.11 -7.53
C TYR A 134 2.17 -9.30 -7.10
N PHE A 135 1.41 -9.06 -6.06
CA PHE A 135 0.32 -9.91 -5.59
C PHE A 135 -0.84 -9.02 -5.13
N SER A 136 -1.93 -9.59 -4.63
CA SER A 136 -3.03 -8.81 -4.08
C SER A 136 -3.47 -9.34 -2.72
N ASP A 137 -4.03 -8.44 -1.94
CA ASP A 137 -4.79 -8.80 -0.76
C ASP A 137 -6.14 -9.46 -1.12
N PRO A 138 -6.95 -9.90 -0.15
CA PRO A 138 -8.25 -10.52 -0.41
C PRO A 138 -9.26 -9.63 -1.14
N ASP A 139 -9.12 -8.31 -1.06
CA ASP A 139 -9.99 -7.34 -1.72
C ASP A 139 -9.43 -6.85 -3.06
N GLY A 140 -8.25 -7.32 -3.44
CA GLY A 140 -7.60 -7.00 -4.70
C GLY A 140 -6.76 -5.73 -4.67
N LEU A 141 -6.47 -5.17 -3.48
CA LEU A 141 -5.46 -4.14 -3.35
C LEU A 141 -4.11 -4.70 -3.82
N ALA A 142 -3.47 -3.98 -4.72
CA ALA A 142 -2.15 -4.38 -5.20
C ALA A 142 -1.09 -4.24 -4.11
N LEU A 143 -0.33 -5.30 -3.91
CA LEU A 143 0.82 -5.36 -3.03
C LEU A 143 2.03 -5.78 -3.86
N GLU A 144 3.20 -5.35 -3.46
CA GLU A 144 4.44 -5.63 -4.17
C GLU A 144 5.51 -6.14 -3.20
N LEU A 145 6.28 -7.12 -3.64
CA LEU A 145 7.57 -7.44 -3.02
C LEU A 145 8.68 -6.84 -3.85
N ILE A 146 9.69 -6.30 -3.17
CA ILE A 146 10.93 -5.87 -3.78
C ILE A 146 12.12 -6.43 -3.00
N GLN A 147 13.16 -6.77 -3.73
CA GLN A 147 14.49 -7.04 -3.18
C GLN A 147 15.51 -6.21 -3.94
N TRP A 148 16.31 -5.48 -3.20
CA TRP A 148 17.46 -4.75 -3.72
C TRP A 148 18.68 -5.09 -2.88
N ASP A 149 19.73 -5.57 -3.52
CA ASP A 149 20.96 -5.94 -2.83
C ASP A 149 21.85 -4.72 -2.56
N TYR A 150 21.67 -3.66 -3.35
CA TYR A 150 22.44 -2.43 -3.28
C TYR A 150 21.61 -1.20 -3.70
N TYR A 151 21.73 -0.14 -2.92
CA TYR A 151 21.16 1.18 -3.23
C TYR A 151 22.27 2.22 -3.34
N ASP A 152 22.56 2.64 -4.57
CA ASP A 152 23.50 3.73 -4.81
C ASP A 152 22.82 5.08 -4.60
N LYS A 153 22.99 5.59 -3.38
CA LYS A 153 22.39 6.88 -3.01
C LYS A 153 22.90 8.03 -3.87
N GLU A 154 24.20 8.06 -4.19
CA GLU A 154 24.80 9.14 -4.96
C GLU A 154 24.29 9.16 -6.41
N LEU A 155 24.16 7.98 -7.02
CA LEU A 155 23.59 7.85 -8.36
C LEU A 155 22.14 8.35 -8.39
N HIS A 156 21.32 7.97 -7.40
CA HIS A 156 19.93 8.39 -7.33
C HIS A 156 19.78 9.89 -7.02
N GLU A 157 20.63 10.44 -6.17
CA GLU A 157 20.67 11.88 -5.92
C GLU A 157 21.09 12.66 -7.19
N ALA A 158 22.10 12.19 -7.92
CA ALA A 158 22.52 12.81 -9.18
C ALA A 158 21.41 12.82 -10.23
N ALA A 159 20.73 11.68 -10.42
CA ALA A 159 19.59 11.57 -11.33
C ALA A 159 18.43 12.51 -10.94
N SER A 160 18.14 12.62 -9.65
CA SER A 160 17.12 13.53 -9.13
C SER A 160 17.47 15.00 -9.37
N GLN A 161 18.74 15.38 -9.17
CA GLN A 161 19.19 16.75 -9.43
C GLN A 161 19.12 17.10 -10.93
N GLU A 162 19.47 16.16 -11.81
CA GLU A 162 19.36 16.36 -13.25
C GLU A 162 17.90 16.54 -13.70
N TYR A 163 16.98 15.73 -13.18
CA TYR A 163 15.54 15.92 -13.41
C TYR A 163 15.06 17.30 -12.95
N LEU A 164 15.45 17.73 -11.74
CA LEU A 164 15.03 19.01 -11.19
C LEU A 164 15.49 20.22 -12.01
N LYS A 165 16.66 20.14 -12.66
CA LYS A 165 17.15 21.16 -13.58
C LYS A 165 16.30 21.27 -14.85
N ASN A 166 15.84 20.14 -15.35
CA ASN A 166 15.20 19.99 -16.66
C ASN A 166 13.68 19.86 -16.59
N ARG A 167 13.08 19.81 -15.39
CA ARG A 167 11.63 19.62 -15.23
C ARG A 167 10.83 20.78 -15.83
N PRO A 168 9.62 20.52 -16.35
CA PRO A 168 8.74 21.57 -16.84
C PRO A 168 8.44 22.63 -15.79
N ALA A 169 8.31 23.88 -16.19
CA ALA A 169 7.89 24.95 -15.31
C ALA A 169 6.47 24.66 -14.77
N LEU A 170 6.21 25.02 -13.52
CA LEU A 170 4.92 24.79 -12.87
C LEU A 170 3.74 25.38 -13.68
N SER A 171 3.96 26.50 -14.34
CA SER A 171 2.97 27.18 -15.20
C SER A 171 2.53 26.36 -16.41
N THR A 172 3.31 25.34 -16.82
CA THR A 172 3.00 24.47 -17.97
C THR A 172 2.32 23.17 -17.55
N LEU A 173 2.22 22.92 -16.25
CA LEU A 173 1.59 21.73 -15.71
C LEU A 173 0.07 21.91 -15.58
N LYS A 174 -0.65 20.79 -15.53
CA LYS A 174 -2.06 20.82 -15.11
C LYS A 174 -2.19 21.44 -13.72
N PRO A 175 -3.33 22.11 -13.39
CA PRO A 175 -3.54 22.62 -12.05
C PRO A 175 -3.27 21.57 -10.98
N LEU A 176 -2.54 21.94 -9.91
CA LEU A 176 -2.24 21.02 -8.80
C LEU A 176 -3.52 20.53 -8.10
N PHE A 177 -4.55 21.39 -8.08
CA PHE A 177 -5.84 21.07 -7.49
C PHE A 177 -6.92 21.26 -8.56
N PRO A 178 -7.70 20.22 -8.88
CA PRO A 178 -8.87 20.38 -9.74
C PRO A 178 -9.88 21.31 -9.07
N LYS A 179 -10.56 22.10 -9.90
CA LYS A 179 -11.67 22.97 -9.43
C LYS A 179 -12.89 22.11 -9.14
#